data_0bc3c1402a0110af67dbcd17075d3f83
#
_entry.id   0bc3c1402a0110af67dbcd17075d3f83
#
_cell.length_a   1.000
_cell.length_b   1.000
_cell.length_c   1.000
_cell.angle_alpha   90.00
_cell.angle_beta   90.00
_cell.angle_gamma   90.00
#
_symmetry.space_group_name_H-M   'P 1'
#
loop_
_entity.id
_entity.type
_entity.pdbx_description
1 polymer ?
#
loop_
_entity_poly.entity_id
_entity_poly.type
_entity_poly.pdbx_seq_one_letter_code
_entity_poly.pdbx_strand_id
1 'polypeptide(L)'
;MKKIAFALCCAAVMILTSCATHKSDWVVGKKVVTYDILFDVNKATIKPESMKEINRIKAIMDENPNIRYEVQGHTDSTGDAASNQKLSERRAQAIVDKMVELGVSRSRLVAVGKGESEPISSNDSEAGRAKNRRVEFVVIQ
;
A
#
# COMPACT_ATOMS: atom_id res chain seq x y z
N MET A 1 1.57 5.46 76.23
CA MET A 1 1.40 4.47 75.17
C MET A 1 0.94 5.21 73.90
N LYS A 2 1.87 5.45 73.01
CA LYS A 2 1.61 6.23 71.75
C LYS A 2 1.29 5.26 70.65
N LYS A 3 0.10 5.33 70.11
CA LYS A 3 -0.29 4.56 68.93
C LYS A 3 0.18 5.28 67.68
N ILE A 4 1.11 4.67 66.97
CA ILE A 4 1.60 5.14 65.67
C ILE A 4 0.62 4.62 64.62
N ALA A 5 -0.10 5.53 63.99
CA ALA A 5 -0.96 5.22 62.83
C ALA A 5 -0.06 5.16 61.59
N PHE A 6 0.02 3.99 60.97
CA PHE A 6 0.62 3.81 59.66
C PHE A 6 -0.36 4.25 58.58
N ALA A 7 -0.11 5.40 58.00
CA ALA A 7 -0.82 5.83 56.81
C ALA A 7 -0.28 5.07 55.59
N LEU A 8 -1.05 4.14 55.06
CA LEU A 8 -0.75 3.42 53.85
C LEU A 8 -1.01 4.36 52.67
N CYS A 9 0.06 4.93 52.11
CA CYS A 9 0.00 5.75 50.93
C CYS A 9 -0.08 4.80 49.70
N CYS A 10 -1.31 4.55 49.23
CA CYS A 10 -1.53 3.89 47.93
C CYS A 10 -1.07 4.85 46.84
N ALA A 11 0.17 4.73 46.41
CA ALA A 11 0.65 5.31 45.17
C ALA A 11 -0.02 4.53 44.02
N ALA A 12 -1.11 5.07 43.49
CA ALA A 12 -1.64 4.61 42.22
C ALA A 12 -0.61 4.93 41.13
N VAL A 13 0.14 3.93 40.74
CA VAL A 13 0.96 3.97 39.53
C VAL A 13 -0.01 3.99 38.37
N MET A 14 -0.35 5.17 37.89
CA MET A 14 -0.94 5.32 36.55
C MET A 14 0.11 4.86 35.55
N ILE A 15 -0.04 3.60 35.13
CA ILE A 15 0.59 3.13 33.90
C ILE A 15 -0.09 3.89 32.79
N LEU A 16 0.47 5.03 32.43
CA LEU A 16 0.23 5.64 31.13
C LEU A 16 0.76 4.63 30.11
N THR A 17 -0.09 3.72 29.67
CA THR A 17 0.11 3.04 28.40
C THR A 17 0.08 4.15 27.36
N SER A 18 1.26 4.72 27.12
CA SER A 18 1.52 5.48 25.92
C SER A 18 1.17 4.55 24.78
N CYS A 19 -0.05 4.70 24.27
CA CYS A 19 -0.38 4.27 22.93
C CYS A 19 0.51 5.12 22.05
N ALA A 20 1.77 4.66 21.88
CA ALA A 20 2.63 5.16 20.83
C ALA A 20 1.88 4.85 19.55
N THR A 21 1.07 5.82 19.10
CA THR A 21 0.65 5.87 17.72
C THR A 21 1.94 5.78 16.94
N HIS A 22 2.20 4.63 16.40
CA HIS A 22 3.28 4.40 15.45
C HIS A 22 2.90 5.24 14.24
N LYS A 23 3.19 6.53 14.34
CA LYS A 23 3.12 7.45 13.23
C LYS A 23 4.20 6.93 12.28
N SER A 24 3.79 5.99 11.44
CA SER A 24 4.67 5.46 10.41
C SER A 24 5.22 6.67 9.68
N ASP A 25 6.56 6.80 9.65
CA ASP A 25 7.24 7.89 8.98
C ASP A 25 6.99 7.80 7.47
N TRP A 26 5.83 8.30 7.06
CA TRP A 26 5.42 8.37 5.66
C TRP A 26 6.15 9.56 5.04
N VAL A 27 7.33 9.27 4.52
CA VAL A 27 8.13 10.24 3.78
C VAL A 27 7.93 10.07 2.29
N VAL A 28 8.07 11.16 1.53
CA VAL A 28 8.03 11.14 0.07
C VAL A 28 9.03 10.11 -0.46
N GLY A 29 8.57 9.29 -1.41
CA GLY A 29 9.33 8.17 -1.97
C GLY A 29 9.19 6.84 -1.22
N LYS A 30 8.56 6.82 -0.03
CA LYS A 30 8.23 5.54 0.63
C LYS A 30 7.24 4.76 -0.21
N LYS A 31 7.49 3.45 -0.35
CA LYS A 31 6.68 2.56 -1.18
C LYS A 31 6.01 1.47 -0.36
N VAL A 32 4.76 1.15 -0.71
CA VAL A 32 4.12 -0.11 -0.36
C VAL A 32 4.07 -0.94 -1.64
N VAL A 33 4.79 -2.05 -1.66
CA VAL A 33 4.84 -2.96 -2.81
C VAL A 33 3.90 -4.13 -2.54
N THR A 34 3.08 -4.48 -3.51
CA THR A 34 2.18 -5.63 -3.41
C THR A 34 2.20 -6.47 -4.68
N TYR A 35 2.15 -7.78 -4.49
CA TYR A 35 2.04 -8.81 -5.53
C TYR A 35 0.66 -9.47 -5.55
N ASP A 36 -0.19 -9.12 -4.58
CA ASP A 36 -1.48 -9.76 -4.31
C ASP A 36 -2.66 -9.05 -4.99
N ILE A 37 -2.39 -7.98 -5.76
CA ILE A 37 -3.38 -7.39 -6.64
C ILE A 37 -3.27 -8.07 -8.01
N LEU A 38 -4.17 -9.01 -8.25
CA LEU A 38 -4.19 -9.86 -9.43
C LEU A 38 -5.20 -9.35 -10.46
N PHE A 39 -4.86 -9.54 -11.72
CA PHE A 39 -5.71 -9.20 -12.86
C PHE A 39 -5.94 -10.43 -13.75
N ASP A 40 -7.00 -10.38 -14.54
CA ASP A 40 -7.16 -11.33 -15.62
C ASP A 40 -6.03 -11.17 -16.66
N VAL A 41 -5.71 -12.26 -17.34
CA VAL A 41 -4.65 -12.28 -18.37
C VAL A 41 -4.92 -11.21 -19.44
N ASN A 42 -3.92 -10.36 -19.67
CA ASN A 42 -3.96 -9.22 -20.61
C ASN A 42 -5.11 -8.22 -20.38
N LYS A 43 -5.71 -8.22 -19.18
CA LYS A 43 -6.79 -7.30 -18.81
C LYS A 43 -6.43 -6.45 -17.61
N ALA A 44 -7.22 -5.40 -17.39
CA ALA A 44 -7.18 -4.57 -16.20
C ALA A 44 -8.35 -4.89 -15.23
N THR A 45 -9.02 -6.03 -15.42
CA THR A 45 -10.07 -6.51 -14.52
C THR A 45 -9.42 -7.04 -13.25
N ILE A 46 -9.68 -6.39 -12.14
CA ILE A 46 -9.18 -6.81 -10.81
C ILE A 46 -9.93 -8.07 -10.40
N LYS A 47 -9.18 -9.09 -10.01
CA LYS A 47 -9.77 -10.34 -9.54
C LYS A 47 -10.36 -10.18 -8.14
N PRO A 48 -11.47 -10.88 -7.81
CA PRO A 48 -12.13 -10.77 -6.51
C PRO A 48 -11.23 -11.06 -5.31
N GLU A 49 -10.30 -12.01 -5.43
CA GLU A 49 -9.34 -12.36 -4.38
C GLU A 49 -8.40 -11.21 -3.99
N SER A 50 -8.19 -10.25 -4.89
CA SER A 50 -7.38 -9.05 -4.65
C SER A 50 -8.03 -8.07 -3.68
N MET A 51 -9.33 -8.19 -3.41
CA MET A 51 -10.06 -7.24 -2.57
C MET A 51 -9.54 -7.22 -1.13
N LYS A 52 -9.01 -8.33 -0.62
CA LYS A 52 -8.39 -8.38 0.71
C LYS A 52 -7.19 -7.44 0.78
N GLU A 53 -6.34 -7.47 -0.23
CA GLU A 53 -5.14 -6.63 -0.28
C GLU A 53 -5.51 -5.16 -0.54
N ILE A 54 -6.45 -4.90 -1.43
CA ILE A 54 -6.97 -3.54 -1.69
C ILE A 54 -7.52 -2.91 -0.41
N ASN A 55 -8.32 -3.65 0.37
CA ASN A 55 -8.85 -3.17 1.63
C ASN A 55 -7.75 -2.94 2.68
N ARG A 56 -6.70 -3.77 2.71
CA ARG A 56 -5.54 -3.58 3.58
C ARG A 56 -4.82 -2.26 3.27
N ILE A 57 -4.60 -1.99 1.99
CA ILE A 57 -3.94 -0.74 1.55
C ILE A 57 -4.84 0.47 1.81
N LYS A 58 -6.15 0.34 1.58
CA LYS A 58 -7.11 1.38 1.92
C LYS A 58 -7.04 1.74 3.42
N ALA A 59 -6.98 0.74 4.30
CA ALA A 59 -6.85 1.00 5.73
C ALA A 59 -5.59 1.82 6.07
N ILE A 60 -4.45 1.52 5.44
CA ILE A 60 -3.22 2.32 5.56
C ILE A 60 -3.45 3.77 5.10
N MET A 61 -4.18 3.96 3.99
CA MET A 61 -4.50 5.30 3.48
C MET A 61 -5.45 6.08 4.40
N ASP A 62 -6.39 5.39 5.06
CA ASP A 62 -7.34 5.99 6.00
C ASP A 62 -6.63 6.45 7.29
N GLU A 63 -5.64 5.71 7.77
CA GLU A 63 -4.79 6.10 8.90
C GLU A 63 -3.90 7.32 8.59
N ASN A 64 -3.68 7.62 7.30
CA ASN A 64 -2.82 8.68 6.83
C ASN A 64 -3.55 9.61 5.83
N PRO A 65 -4.60 10.34 6.27
CA PRO A 65 -5.55 11.01 5.37
C PRO A 65 -4.94 12.16 4.53
N ASN A 66 -3.81 12.71 4.95
CA ASN A 66 -3.16 13.84 4.27
C ASN A 66 -2.11 13.41 3.24
N ILE A 67 -1.85 12.11 3.11
CA ILE A 67 -0.84 11.59 2.21
C ILE A 67 -1.44 11.38 0.81
N ARG A 68 -0.65 11.72 -0.20
CA ARG A 68 -0.93 11.45 -1.61
C ARG A 68 -0.05 10.33 -2.12
N TYR A 69 -0.62 9.52 -3.00
CA TYR A 69 0.02 8.32 -3.53
C TYR A 69 0.01 8.29 -5.05
N GLU A 70 1.12 7.87 -5.61
CA GLU A 70 1.20 7.42 -6.99
C GLU A 70 1.04 5.90 -7.02
N VAL A 71 0.06 5.40 -7.78
CA VAL A 71 -0.20 3.98 -7.97
C VAL A 71 0.50 3.57 -9.25
N GLN A 72 1.58 2.81 -9.13
CA GLN A 72 2.41 2.37 -10.23
C GLN A 72 2.10 0.92 -10.60
N GLY A 73 1.70 0.69 -11.86
CA GLY A 73 1.54 -0.65 -12.42
C GLY A 73 2.82 -1.09 -13.14
N HIS A 74 3.27 -2.31 -12.88
CA HIS A 74 4.44 -2.92 -13.52
C HIS A 74 4.07 -4.24 -14.20
N THR A 75 4.77 -4.56 -15.27
CA THR A 75 4.68 -5.83 -15.98
C THR A 75 6.04 -6.56 -15.96
N ASP A 76 6.04 -7.83 -16.30
CA ASP A 76 7.25 -8.49 -16.77
C ASP A 76 7.55 -8.10 -18.24
N SER A 77 8.64 -8.60 -18.78
CA SER A 77 9.08 -8.31 -20.17
C SER A 77 8.45 -9.22 -21.22
N THR A 78 7.40 -9.95 -20.89
CA THR A 78 6.72 -10.83 -21.84
C THR A 78 5.86 -10.00 -22.80
N GLY A 79 6.10 -10.16 -24.09
CA GLY A 79 5.35 -9.48 -25.14
C GLY A 79 5.96 -8.16 -25.59
N ASP A 80 5.15 -7.30 -26.15
CA ASP A 80 5.56 -6.02 -26.71
C ASP A 80 5.58 -4.91 -25.65
N ALA A 81 6.67 -4.16 -25.57
CA ALA A 81 6.90 -3.12 -24.55
C ALA A 81 5.82 -2.01 -24.59
N ALA A 82 5.38 -1.59 -25.78
CA ALA A 82 4.35 -0.56 -25.90
C ALA A 82 2.98 -1.08 -25.40
N SER A 83 2.68 -2.35 -25.64
CA SER A 83 1.50 -3.02 -25.12
C SER A 83 1.56 -3.18 -23.60
N ASN A 84 2.72 -3.52 -23.05
CA ASN A 84 2.97 -3.62 -21.61
C ASN A 84 2.81 -2.26 -20.93
N GLN A 85 3.29 -1.18 -21.55
CA GLN A 85 3.09 0.18 -21.05
C GLN A 85 1.61 0.50 -20.92
N LYS A 86 0.84 0.34 -22.00
CA LYS A 86 -0.62 0.59 -22.00
C LYS A 86 -1.39 -0.30 -21.02
N LEU A 87 -0.99 -1.57 -20.89
CA LEU A 87 -1.61 -2.50 -19.94
C LEU A 87 -1.36 -2.05 -18.49
N SER A 88 -0.14 -1.65 -18.17
CA SER A 88 0.21 -1.18 -16.83
C SER A 88 -0.52 0.12 -16.46
N GLU A 89 -0.70 1.04 -17.39
CA GLU A 89 -1.51 2.26 -17.21
C GLU A 89 -2.97 1.93 -16.90
N ARG A 90 -3.59 1.05 -17.69
CA ARG A 90 -4.98 0.63 -17.43
C ARG A 90 -5.14 -0.07 -16.10
N ARG A 91 -4.17 -0.89 -15.67
CA ARG A 91 -4.18 -1.57 -14.38
C ARG A 91 -4.05 -0.60 -13.22
N ALA A 92 -3.12 0.34 -13.30
CA ALA A 92 -2.97 1.39 -12.30
C ALA A 92 -4.25 2.23 -12.17
N GLN A 93 -4.87 2.59 -13.31
CA GLN A 93 -6.13 3.33 -13.33
C GLN A 93 -7.28 2.53 -12.71
N ALA A 94 -7.40 1.24 -13.00
CA ALA A 94 -8.43 0.38 -12.42
C ALA A 94 -8.31 0.30 -10.88
N ILE A 95 -7.08 0.29 -10.35
CA ILE A 95 -6.85 0.31 -8.90
C ILE A 95 -7.26 1.66 -8.31
N VAL A 96 -6.88 2.77 -8.94
CA VAL A 96 -7.29 4.11 -8.49
C VAL A 96 -8.81 4.23 -8.48
N ASP A 97 -9.48 3.78 -9.53
CA ASP A 97 -10.95 3.82 -9.61
C ASP A 97 -11.60 2.97 -8.52
N LYS A 98 -11.04 1.79 -8.23
CA LYS A 98 -11.51 0.93 -7.12
C LYS A 98 -11.30 1.58 -5.75
N MET A 99 -10.16 2.22 -5.50
CA MET A 99 -9.91 2.94 -4.26
C MET A 99 -10.88 4.12 -4.08
N VAL A 100 -11.19 4.85 -5.15
CA VAL A 100 -12.19 5.93 -5.13
C VAL A 100 -13.59 5.39 -4.85
N GLU A 101 -13.98 4.28 -5.48
CA GLU A 101 -15.25 3.58 -5.19
C GLU A 101 -15.36 3.20 -3.71
N LEU A 102 -14.24 2.82 -3.07
CA LEU A 102 -14.17 2.48 -1.65
C LEU A 102 -14.09 3.70 -0.72
N GLY A 103 -14.07 4.92 -1.26
CA GLY A 103 -14.14 6.16 -0.48
C GLY A 103 -12.82 6.92 -0.32
N VAL A 104 -11.74 6.51 -0.98
CA VAL A 104 -10.50 7.31 -1.00
C VAL A 104 -10.70 8.52 -1.94
N SER A 105 -10.31 9.71 -1.49
CA SER A 105 -10.42 10.92 -2.32
C SER A 105 -9.57 10.81 -3.58
N ARG A 106 -10.16 11.08 -4.74
CA ARG A 106 -9.48 11.07 -6.05
C ARG A 106 -8.25 11.97 -6.08
N SER A 107 -8.29 13.11 -5.39
CA SER A 107 -7.19 14.08 -5.33
C SER A 107 -5.93 13.52 -4.67
N ARG A 108 -6.04 12.42 -3.94
CA ARG A 108 -4.93 11.75 -3.26
C ARG A 108 -4.22 10.70 -4.12
N LEU A 109 -4.74 10.37 -5.29
CA LEU A 109 -4.30 9.23 -6.10
C LEU A 109 -3.92 9.66 -7.50
N VAL A 110 -2.77 9.18 -7.97
CA VAL A 110 -2.30 9.33 -9.35
C VAL A 110 -1.99 7.95 -9.92
N ALA A 111 -2.54 7.60 -11.07
CA ALA A 111 -2.25 6.34 -11.75
C ALA A 111 -1.07 6.52 -12.72
N VAL A 112 -0.07 5.64 -12.64
CA VAL A 112 1.09 5.64 -13.53
C VAL A 112 1.38 4.22 -14.00
N GLY A 113 1.51 4.03 -15.32
CA GLY A 113 2.03 2.80 -15.90
C GLY A 113 3.53 2.88 -16.06
N LYS A 114 4.24 1.87 -15.59
CA LYS A 114 5.70 1.71 -15.74
C LYS A 114 6.05 0.64 -16.77
N GLY A 115 5.06 -0.16 -17.19
CA GLY A 115 5.30 -1.28 -18.10
C GLY A 115 6.38 -2.20 -17.55
N GLU A 116 7.30 -2.61 -18.41
CA GLU A 116 8.44 -3.46 -18.07
C GLU A 116 9.73 -2.68 -17.76
N SER A 117 9.69 -1.33 -17.72
CA SER A 117 10.86 -0.48 -17.67
C SER A 117 11.64 -0.49 -16.34
N GLU A 118 11.00 -0.91 -15.26
CA GLU A 118 11.58 -0.90 -13.91
C GLU A 118 11.53 -2.31 -13.28
N PRO A 119 12.29 -3.30 -13.79
CA PRO A 119 12.31 -4.64 -13.21
C PRO A 119 13.00 -4.63 -11.85
N ILE A 120 12.51 -5.44 -10.91
CA ILE A 120 13.13 -5.68 -9.60
C ILE A 120 13.74 -7.07 -9.47
N SER A 121 13.54 -7.91 -10.48
CA SER A 121 14.09 -9.26 -10.56
C SER A 121 14.36 -9.63 -12.02
N SER A 122 15.10 -10.73 -12.26
CA SER A 122 15.34 -11.22 -13.61
C SER A 122 14.04 -11.64 -14.30
N ASN A 123 13.89 -11.29 -15.58
CA ASN A 123 12.81 -11.77 -16.43
C ASN A 123 13.05 -13.16 -17.03
N ASP A 124 14.22 -13.77 -16.80
CA ASP A 124 14.60 -15.07 -17.38
C ASP A 124 13.86 -16.24 -16.72
N SER A 125 13.45 -16.08 -15.45
CA SER A 125 12.72 -17.09 -14.69
C SER A 125 11.28 -16.65 -14.42
N GLU A 126 10.36 -17.62 -14.31
CA GLU A 126 8.98 -17.30 -13.92
C GLU A 126 8.91 -16.70 -12.52
N ALA A 127 9.73 -17.16 -11.59
CA ALA A 127 9.80 -16.57 -10.25
C ALA A 127 10.21 -15.10 -10.27
N GLY A 128 11.16 -14.74 -11.15
CA GLY A 128 11.56 -13.34 -11.34
C GLY A 128 10.49 -12.51 -12.04
N ARG A 129 9.90 -13.03 -13.11
CA ARG A 129 8.77 -12.36 -13.80
C ARG A 129 7.59 -12.11 -12.85
N ALA A 130 7.25 -13.07 -11.99
CA ALA A 130 6.19 -12.91 -10.99
C ALA A 130 6.46 -11.72 -10.05
N LYS A 131 7.69 -11.48 -9.66
CA LYS A 131 8.08 -10.31 -8.86
C LYS A 131 7.99 -9.01 -9.64
N ASN A 132 8.22 -9.03 -10.95
CA ASN A 132 8.12 -7.85 -11.81
C ASN A 132 6.64 -7.47 -12.05
N ARG A 133 5.71 -8.44 -12.08
CA ARG A 133 4.26 -8.20 -12.15
C ARG A 133 3.73 -7.75 -10.80
N ARG A 134 3.83 -6.47 -10.50
CA ARG A 134 3.49 -5.89 -9.19
C ARG A 134 2.81 -4.55 -9.31
N VAL A 135 2.29 -4.09 -8.18
CA VAL A 135 1.80 -2.73 -7.97
C VAL A 135 2.58 -2.08 -6.84
N GLU A 136 2.97 -0.85 -7.04
CA GLU A 136 3.60 -0.03 -6.01
C GLU A 136 2.72 1.18 -5.69
N PHE A 137 2.55 1.47 -4.40
CA PHE A 137 1.94 2.71 -3.92
C PHE A 137 3.06 3.58 -3.35
N VAL A 138 3.37 4.65 -4.05
CA VAL A 138 4.50 5.54 -3.72
C VAL A 138 3.97 6.81 -3.11
N VAL A 139 4.50 7.20 -1.96
CA VAL A 139 4.17 8.48 -1.32
C VAL A 139 4.78 9.61 -2.14
N ILE A 140 3.93 10.55 -2.58
CA ILE A 140 4.36 11.72 -3.38
C ILE A 140 4.13 13.05 -2.67
N GLN A 141 3.38 13.04 -1.58
CA GLN A 141 3.15 14.21 -0.72
C GLN A 141 2.67 13.78 0.66
#